data_8663f68d9e314cdabe4479c97077ca78
#
_entry.id   8663f68d9e314cdabe4479c97077ca78
#
_cell.length_a   1.000
_cell.length_b   1.000
_cell.length_c   1.000
_cell.angle_alpha   90.00
_cell.angle_beta   90.00
_cell.angle_gamma   90.00
#
_symmetry.space_group_name_H-M   'P 1'
#
loop_
_entity.id
_entity.type
_entity.pdbx_description
1 polymer ?
#
loop_
_entity_poly.entity_id
_entity_poly.type
_entity_poly.pdbx_seq_one_letter_code
_entity_poly.pdbx_strand_id
1 'polypeptide(L)'
;LSLRRQRQMCIRDSIGTEITWPIYWHGALGKAKQDLDETALRLDQKLAAEVKGGANVAVLKSVVTQASSAIPVMPLYLSMVFKIMQEKGVHEGTQDQLDRLFRDRLFRADGAPAEVDEKARLRLDDWELRDDVQDACKAMWPQVTTENLFELTDYAGYKKQFLNLFGFERSDVDYDADVATDVEFDVVQL
;
A
#
# COMPACT_ATOMS: atom_id res chain seq x y z
N LEU A 1 9.82 20.45 -16.02
CA LEU A 1 9.93 19.13 -15.38
C LEU A 1 11.21 18.46 -15.88
N SER A 2 12.15 18.22 -14.96
CA SER A 2 13.45 17.64 -15.33
C SER A 2 13.27 16.28 -16.01
N LEU A 3 13.90 16.06 -17.14
CA LEU A 3 13.95 14.77 -17.85
C LEU A 3 14.44 13.59 -16.97
N ARG A 4 15.12 13.89 -15.84
CA ARG A 4 15.53 12.87 -14.86
C ARG A 4 14.34 12.16 -14.20
N ARG A 5 13.21 12.86 -13.97
CA ARG A 5 12.01 12.28 -13.34
C ARG A 5 11.31 11.25 -14.24
N GLN A 6 11.43 11.37 -15.55
CA GLN A 6 10.83 10.43 -16.50
C GLN A 6 11.64 9.13 -16.67
N ARG A 7 12.82 9.04 -16.05
CA ARG A 7 13.72 7.89 -16.12
C ARG A 7 13.70 7.00 -14.90
N GLN A 8 12.82 7.27 -13.95
CA GLN A 8 12.62 6.44 -12.77
C GLN A 8 11.31 5.68 -12.89
N MET A 9 11.37 4.37 -12.71
CA MET A 9 10.23 3.48 -12.64
C MET A 9 10.08 2.99 -11.19
N CYS A 10 8.89 3.16 -10.62
CA CYS A 10 8.56 2.64 -9.32
C CYS A 10 7.38 1.67 -9.45
N ILE A 11 7.60 0.41 -9.09
CA ILE A 11 6.58 -0.63 -9.10
C ILE A 11 6.12 -0.83 -7.65
N ARG A 12 4.84 -0.59 -7.38
CA ARG A 12 4.27 -0.74 -6.05
C ARG A 12 3.98 -2.20 -5.75
N ASP A 13 4.39 -2.66 -4.60
CA ASP A 13 4.23 -4.03 -4.16
C ASP A 13 3.88 -4.15 -2.67
N SER A 14 3.58 -5.37 -2.22
CA SER A 14 3.44 -5.77 -0.82
C SER A 14 3.96 -7.21 -0.67
N ILE A 15 4.71 -7.48 0.39
CA ILE A 15 5.26 -8.81 0.66
C ILE A 15 4.48 -9.58 1.74
N GLY A 16 3.48 -8.93 2.36
CA GLY A 16 2.70 -9.52 3.44
C GLY A 16 3.48 -9.74 4.73
N THR A 17 2.84 -10.35 5.70
CA THR A 17 3.41 -10.68 7.02
C THR A 17 3.31 -12.17 7.30
N GLU A 18 3.96 -12.66 8.35
CA GLU A 18 3.96 -14.09 8.72
C GLU A 18 2.55 -14.68 8.82
N ILE A 19 1.57 -13.92 9.32
CA ILE A 19 0.17 -14.37 9.44
C ILE A 19 -0.43 -14.67 8.05
N THR A 20 -0.07 -13.89 7.05
CA THR A 20 -0.61 -14.00 5.69
C THR A 20 0.23 -14.89 4.77
N TRP A 21 1.50 -15.17 5.13
CA TRP A 21 2.44 -15.91 4.29
C TRP A 21 1.95 -17.27 3.79
N PRO A 22 1.25 -18.11 4.55
CA PRO A 22 0.79 -19.39 4.05
C PRO A 22 -0.06 -19.30 2.78
N ILE A 23 -0.84 -18.22 2.66
CA ILE A 23 -1.71 -17.97 1.49
C ILE A 23 -1.07 -17.00 0.52
N TYR A 24 -0.39 -15.97 1.03
CA TYR A 24 0.15 -14.89 0.23
C TYR A 24 1.54 -15.23 -0.34
N TRP A 25 2.55 -15.35 0.54
CA TRP A 25 3.96 -15.46 0.13
C TRP A 25 4.34 -16.85 -0.38
N HIS A 26 3.81 -17.91 0.23
CA HIS A 26 4.11 -19.29 -0.15
C HIS A 26 3.25 -19.79 -1.33
N GLY A 27 2.30 -18.98 -1.80
CA GLY A 27 1.43 -19.27 -2.93
C GLY A 27 1.88 -18.65 -4.26
N ALA A 28 0.99 -18.66 -5.22
CA ALA A 28 1.21 -18.10 -6.56
C ALA A 28 1.52 -16.58 -6.51
N LEU A 29 0.89 -15.84 -5.58
CA LEU A 29 1.16 -14.42 -5.38
C LEU A 29 2.62 -14.18 -5.00
N GLY A 30 3.18 -14.93 -4.06
CA GLY A 30 4.57 -14.80 -3.67
C GLY A 30 5.55 -15.09 -4.79
N LYS A 31 5.24 -16.08 -5.65
CA LYS A 31 6.06 -16.35 -6.85
C LYS A 31 6.03 -15.19 -7.84
N ALA A 32 4.86 -14.61 -8.09
CA ALA A 32 4.74 -13.43 -8.94
C ALA A 32 5.52 -12.22 -8.37
N LYS A 33 5.54 -12.06 -7.03
CA LYS A 33 6.30 -10.99 -6.36
C LYS A 33 7.82 -11.21 -6.46
N GLN A 34 8.29 -12.44 -6.35
CA GLN A 34 9.70 -12.78 -6.57
C GLN A 34 10.14 -12.48 -7.99
N ASP A 35 9.35 -12.85 -9.01
CA ASP A 35 9.63 -12.52 -10.40
C ASP A 35 9.62 -11.00 -10.66
N LEU A 36 8.72 -10.27 -9.98
CA LEU A 36 8.68 -8.81 -10.05
C LEU A 36 9.96 -8.17 -9.48
N ASP A 37 10.46 -8.63 -8.34
CA ASP A 37 11.73 -8.17 -7.76
C ASP A 37 12.89 -8.40 -8.75
N GLU A 38 13.00 -9.61 -9.30
CA GLU A 38 14.04 -9.96 -10.27
C GLU A 38 13.94 -9.12 -11.57
N THR A 39 12.70 -8.89 -12.03
CA THR A 39 12.46 -8.09 -13.23
C THR A 39 12.82 -6.63 -13.00
N ALA A 40 12.49 -6.07 -11.81
CA ALA A 40 12.87 -4.71 -11.47
C ALA A 40 14.38 -4.51 -11.47
N LEU A 41 15.15 -5.46 -10.94
CA LEU A 41 16.62 -5.42 -10.99
C LEU A 41 17.16 -5.43 -12.42
N ARG A 42 16.59 -6.26 -13.30
CA ARG A 42 16.97 -6.27 -14.74
C ARG A 42 16.63 -4.94 -15.43
N LEU A 43 15.48 -4.36 -15.10
CA LEU A 43 15.08 -3.05 -15.65
C LEU A 43 15.97 -1.93 -15.14
N ASP A 44 16.35 -1.95 -13.85
CA ASP A 44 17.26 -0.98 -13.26
C ASP A 44 18.60 -0.95 -13.99
N GLN A 45 19.21 -2.12 -14.19
CA GLN A 45 20.47 -2.26 -14.92
C GLN A 45 20.37 -1.74 -16.37
N LYS A 46 19.27 -2.07 -17.06
CA LYS A 46 19.02 -1.61 -18.42
C LYS A 46 18.86 -0.09 -18.49
N LEU A 47 18.04 0.48 -17.61
CA LEU A 47 17.79 1.92 -17.57
C LEU A 47 19.04 2.70 -17.17
N ALA A 48 19.85 2.17 -16.24
CA ALA A 48 21.13 2.78 -15.87
C ALA A 48 22.09 2.86 -17.09
N ALA A 49 22.19 1.78 -17.85
CA ALA A 49 23.08 1.70 -19.01
C ALA A 49 22.63 2.57 -20.19
N GLU A 50 21.33 2.55 -20.50
CA GLU A 50 20.80 3.18 -21.73
C GLU A 50 20.46 4.67 -21.56
N VAL A 51 19.88 5.05 -20.41
CA VAL A 51 19.31 6.37 -20.24
C VAL A 51 19.69 7.07 -18.91
N LYS A 52 20.62 6.47 -18.15
CA LYS A 52 21.00 6.93 -16.80
C LYS A 52 19.78 7.06 -15.89
N GLY A 53 18.83 6.16 -16.03
CA GLY A 53 17.62 6.03 -15.23
C GLY A 53 17.77 4.96 -14.17
N GLY A 54 16.67 4.65 -13.47
CA GLY A 54 16.61 3.61 -12.46
C GLY A 54 15.22 3.00 -12.35
N ALA A 55 15.13 1.80 -11.76
CA ALA A 55 13.88 1.14 -11.43
C ALA A 55 13.95 0.55 -10.02
N ASN A 56 12.94 0.79 -9.21
CA ASN A 56 12.85 0.27 -7.86
C ASN A 56 11.46 -0.33 -7.59
N VAL A 57 11.40 -1.35 -6.75
CA VAL A 57 10.16 -1.82 -6.17
C VAL A 57 9.90 -1.04 -4.88
N ALA A 58 8.75 -0.40 -4.77
CA ALA A 58 8.29 0.20 -3.52
C ALA A 58 7.36 -0.77 -2.81
N VAL A 59 7.79 -1.27 -1.66
CA VAL A 59 7.00 -2.16 -0.81
C VAL A 59 6.16 -1.30 0.13
N LEU A 60 4.88 -1.24 -0.14
CA LEU A 60 3.91 -0.54 0.71
C LEU A 60 3.44 -1.45 1.84
N LYS A 61 2.96 -0.86 2.93
CA LYS A 61 2.19 -1.60 3.92
C LYS A 61 0.92 -2.19 3.30
N SER A 62 0.29 -3.10 4.00
CA SER A 62 -1.02 -3.62 3.60
C SER A 62 -2.05 -2.48 3.56
N VAL A 63 -2.65 -2.26 2.40
CA VAL A 63 -3.65 -1.21 2.13
C VAL A 63 -4.90 -1.80 1.49
N VAL A 64 -6.03 -1.10 1.67
CA VAL A 64 -7.29 -1.50 1.04
C VAL A 64 -7.24 -1.16 -0.44
N THR A 65 -7.40 -2.18 -1.26
CA THR A 65 -7.53 -2.07 -2.71
C THR A 65 -8.58 -3.07 -3.19
N GLN A 66 -9.08 -2.90 -4.40
CA GLN A 66 -9.96 -3.88 -5.02
C GLN A 66 -9.29 -5.27 -5.08
N ALA A 67 -8.00 -5.31 -5.44
CA ALA A 67 -7.26 -6.57 -5.52
C ALA A 67 -7.06 -7.22 -4.14
N SER A 68 -6.70 -6.45 -3.11
CA SER A 68 -6.46 -6.99 -1.76
C SER A 68 -7.73 -7.56 -1.12
N SER A 69 -8.91 -7.02 -1.46
CA SER A 69 -10.18 -7.53 -0.94
C SER A 69 -10.55 -8.93 -1.46
N ALA A 70 -10.01 -9.30 -2.63
CA ALA A 70 -10.22 -10.62 -3.23
C ALA A 70 -9.24 -11.69 -2.72
N ILE A 71 -8.19 -11.30 -2.01
CA ILE A 71 -7.20 -12.24 -1.46
C ILE A 71 -7.73 -12.80 -0.15
N PRO A 72 -7.87 -14.13 -0.01
CA PRO A 72 -8.29 -14.75 1.24
C PRO A 72 -7.44 -14.24 2.42
N VAL A 73 -8.04 -14.12 3.60
CA VAL A 73 -7.49 -13.60 4.86
C VAL A 73 -7.09 -12.13 4.87
N MET A 74 -6.86 -11.47 3.73
CA MET A 74 -6.44 -10.07 3.70
C MET A 74 -7.47 -9.10 4.33
N PRO A 75 -8.78 -9.22 4.06
CA PRO A 75 -9.77 -8.37 4.73
C PRO A 75 -9.74 -8.48 6.26
N LEU A 76 -9.56 -9.68 6.79
CA LEU A 76 -9.43 -9.91 8.23
C LEU A 76 -8.13 -9.32 8.76
N TYR A 77 -7.00 -9.63 8.11
CA TYR A 77 -5.71 -9.09 8.52
C TYR A 77 -5.70 -7.55 8.50
N LEU A 78 -6.22 -6.93 7.43
CA LEU A 78 -6.31 -5.47 7.31
C LEU A 78 -7.14 -4.86 8.44
N SER A 79 -8.28 -5.48 8.78
CA SER A 79 -9.15 -5.01 9.86
C SER A 79 -8.46 -5.04 11.23
N MET A 80 -7.63 -6.05 11.47
CA MET A 80 -6.85 -6.19 12.71
C MET A 80 -5.70 -5.19 12.77
N VAL A 81 -4.86 -5.15 11.72
CA VAL A 81 -3.69 -4.29 11.70
C VAL A 81 -4.07 -2.82 11.71
N PHE A 82 -5.19 -2.43 11.10
CA PHE A 82 -5.69 -1.05 11.15
C PHE A 82 -5.99 -0.62 12.58
N LYS A 83 -6.76 -1.42 13.32
CA LYS A 83 -7.06 -1.12 14.72
C LYS A 83 -5.79 -0.95 15.55
N ILE A 84 -4.88 -1.91 15.45
CA ILE A 84 -3.62 -1.90 16.20
C ILE A 84 -2.75 -0.70 15.83
N MET A 85 -2.60 -0.40 14.54
CA MET A 85 -1.80 0.74 14.10
C MET A 85 -2.43 2.08 14.44
N GLN A 86 -3.77 2.19 14.45
CA GLN A 86 -4.49 3.38 14.90
C GLN A 86 -4.29 3.62 16.41
N GLU A 87 -4.44 2.58 17.23
CA GLU A 87 -4.19 2.65 18.68
C GLU A 87 -2.74 3.05 19.00
N LYS A 88 -1.79 2.70 18.15
CA LYS A 88 -0.38 3.05 18.29
C LYS A 88 0.01 4.38 17.62
N GLY A 89 -0.92 5.04 16.93
CA GLY A 89 -0.67 6.31 16.24
C GLY A 89 0.27 6.21 15.03
N VAL A 90 0.37 5.02 14.40
CA VAL A 90 1.23 4.76 13.24
C VAL A 90 0.45 4.26 12.01
N HIS A 91 -0.86 4.44 12.01
CA HIS A 91 -1.68 4.08 10.86
C HIS A 91 -1.49 5.07 9.71
N GLU A 92 -1.32 4.54 8.51
CA GLU A 92 -1.26 5.30 7.26
C GLU A 92 -2.28 4.74 6.27
N GLY A 93 -2.99 5.61 5.59
CA GLY A 93 -3.81 5.26 4.43
C GLY A 93 -2.97 5.18 3.15
N THR A 94 -3.62 4.88 2.04
CA THR A 94 -2.94 4.77 0.73
C THR A 94 -2.31 6.08 0.30
N GLN A 95 -2.97 7.21 0.57
CA GLN A 95 -2.47 8.54 0.22
C GLN A 95 -1.24 8.91 1.06
N ASP A 96 -1.27 8.64 2.37
CA ASP A 96 -0.15 8.90 3.27
C ASP A 96 1.09 8.08 2.86
N GLN A 97 0.89 6.81 2.48
CA GLN A 97 1.95 5.94 1.96
C GLN A 97 2.56 6.49 0.67
N LEU A 98 1.76 7.03 -0.24
CA LEU A 98 2.26 7.65 -1.46
C LEU A 98 3.00 8.96 -1.17
N ASP A 99 2.47 9.81 -0.29
CA ASP A 99 3.17 11.05 0.11
C ASP A 99 4.53 10.71 0.72
N ARG A 100 4.58 9.77 1.67
CA ARG A 100 5.82 9.30 2.29
C ARG A 100 6.80 8.70 1.28
N LEU A 101 6.32 7.92 0.29
CA LEU A 101 7.15 7.39 -0.79
C LEU A 101 7.82 8.53 -1.58
N PHE A 102 7.05 9.51 -1.99
CA PHE A 102 7.59 10.59 -2.82
C PHE A 102 8.47 11.53 -2.02
N ARG A 103 8.05 11.96 -0.83
CA ARG A 103 8.75 12.95 -0.01
C ARG A 103 10.02 12.38 0.63
N ASP A 104 9.91 11.19 1.25
CA ASP A 104 10.95 10.68 2.16
C ASP A 104 11.85 9.62 1.50
N ARG A 105 11.41 9.03 0.38
CA ARG A 105 12.17 7.97 -0.29
C ARG A 105 12.67 8.38 -1.68
N LEU A 106 11.80 8.84 -2.58
CA LEU A 106 12.16 9.12 -3.97
C LEU A 106 12.73 10.51 -4.20
N PHE A 107 12.19 11.54 -3.54
CA PHE A 107 12.55 12.94 -3.76
C PHE A 107 12.91 13.61 -2.44
N ARG A 108 13.88 13.05 -1.75
CA ARG A 108 14.36 13.55 -0.46
C ARG A 108 14.82 15.01 -0.58
N ALA A 109 14.45 15.82 0.41
CA ALA A 109 14.81 17.23 0.44
C ALA A 109 16.32 17.48 0.53
N ASP A 110 17.06 16.52 1.15
CA ASP A 110 18.53 16.54 1.26
C ASP A 110 19.26 16.12 -0.03
N GLY A 111 18.51 15.69 -1.07
CA GLY A 111 19.07 15.22 -2.33
C GLY A 111 19.83 13.90 -2.24
N ALA A 112 19.81 13.23 -1.08
CA ALA A 112 20.43 11.94 -0.93
C ALA A 112 19.76 10.86 -1.81
N PRO A 113 20.50 9.83 -2.23
CA PRO A 113 19.93 8.69 -2.92
C PRO A 113 18.83 8.03 -2.10
N ALA A 114 17.87 7.38 -2.79
CA ALA A 114 16.85 6.59 -2.15
C ALA A 114 17.47 5.46 -1.31
N GLU A 115 17.04 5.33 -0.07
CA GLU A 115 17.43 4.20 0.78
C GLU A 115 16.67 2.95 0.35
N VAL A 116 17.39 1.89 0.02
CA VAL A 116 16.84 0.62 -0.41
C VAL A 116 17.33 -0.52 0.50
N ASP A 117 16.54 -1.58 0.58
CA ASP A 117 16.94 -2.81 1.27
C ASP A 117 17.94 -3.64 0.43
N GLU A 118 18.35 -4.81 0.94
CA GLU A 118 19.31 -5.72 0.29
C GLU A 118 18.86 -6.21 -1.11
N LYS A 119 17.56 -6.08 -1.42
CA LYS A 119 16.96 -6.40 -2.73
C LYS A 119 16.63 -5.18 -3.56
N ALA A 120 17.24 -4.04 -3.26
CA ALA A 120 17.02 -2.76 -3.93
C ALA A 120 15.55 -2.28 -3.89
N ARG A 121 14.80 -2.61 -2.82
CA ARG A 121 13.41 -2.19 -2.63
C ARG A 121 13.33 -1.00 -1.68
N LEU A 122 12.41 -0.08 -1.99
CA LEU A 122 12.02 1.04 -1.12
C LEU A 122 10.99 0.53 -0.10
N ARG A 123 11.35 0.53 1.19
CA ARG A 123 10.49 -0.03 2.25
C ARG A 123 9.63 1.07 2.88
N LEU A 124 8.31 0.91 2.80
CA LEU A 124 7.30 1.74 3.46
C LEU A 124 6.36 0.92 4.35
N ASP A 125 6.57 -0.37 4.42
CA ASP A 125 5.92 -1.30 5.32
C ASP A 125 6.58 -1.38 6.70
N ASP A 126 7.60 -0.55 6.94
CA ASP A 126 8.40 -0.49 8.15
C ASP A 126 7.57 -0.29 9.43
N TRP A 127 6.52 0.54 9.38
CA TRP A 127 5.64 0.78 10.52
C TRP A 127 4.68 -0.39 10.79
N GLU A 128 4.20 -1.04 9.73
CA GLU A 128 3.38 -2.25 9.84
C GLU A 128 4.20 -3.42 10.41
N LEU A 129 5.46 -3.54 9.99
CA LEU A 129 6.35 -4.62 10.38
C LEU A 129 7.05 -4.42 11.72
N ARG A 130 6.74 -3.37 12.47
CA ARG A 130 7.24 -3.19 13.83
C ARG A 130 6.86 -4.40 14.68
N ASP A 131 7.79 -4.86 15.50
CA ASP A 131 7.58 -6.03 16.38
C ASP A 131 6.32 -5.85 17.24
N ASP A 132 6.14 -4.65 17.83
CA ASP A 132 4.99 -4.36 18.71
C ASP A 132 3.64 -4.34 17.96
N VAL A 133 3.64 -4.12 16.65
CA VAL A 133 2.45 -4.20 15.80
C VAL A 133 2.19 -5.66 15.44
N GLN A 134 3.21 -6.38 14.97
CA GLN A 134 3.06 -7.77 14.54
C GLN A 134 2.76 -8.72 15.69
N ASP A 135 3.37 -8.53 16.86
CA ASP A 135 3.08 -9.33 18.05
C ASP A 135 1.63 -9.12 18.51
N ALA A 136 1.12 -7.89 18.47
CA ALA A 136 -0.28 -7.63 18.76
C ALA A 136 -1.21 -8.29 17.73
N CYS A 137 -0.87 -8.28 16.43
CA CYS A 137 -1.62 -9.00 15.40
C CYS A 137 -1.63 -10.51 15.65
N LYS A 138 -0.47 -11.11 15.95
CA LYS A 138 -0.34 -12.54 16.26
C LYS A 138 -1.16 -12.94 17.49
N ALA A 139 -1.18 -12.09 18.52
CA ALA A 139 -1.96 -12.33 19.74
C ALA A 139 -3.48 -12.20 19.48
N MET A 140 -3.90 -11.26 18.63
CA MET A 140 -5.31 -11.05 18.30
C MET A 140 -5.85 -12.13 17.36
N TRP A 141 -5.06 -12.59 16.39
CA TRP A 141 -5.47 -13.50 15.32
C TRP A 141 -6.30 -14.72 15.79
N PRO A 142 -5.87 -15.50 16.78
CA PRO A 142 -6.61 -16.68 17.22
C PRO A 142 -7.88 -16.35 18.03
N GLN A 143 -8.08 -15.10 18.41
CA GLN A 143 -9.20 -14.67 19.23
C GLN A 143 -10.39 -14.18 18.40
N VAL A 144 -10.15 -13.83 17.11
CA VAL A 144 -11.20 -13.27 16.26
C VAL A 144 -12.13 -14.38 15.77
N THR A 145 -13.42 -14.17 15.99
CA THR A 145 -14.52 -15.01 15.50
C THR A 145 -15.51 -14.16 14.71
N THR A 146 -16.47 -14.79 14.05
CA THR A 146 -17.53 -14.08 13.34
C THR A 146 -18.35 -13.19 14.29
N GLU A 147 -18.56 -13.65 15.53
CA GLU A 147 -19.38 -12.97 16.52
C GLU A 147 -18.71 -11.72 17.08
N ASN A 148 -17.38 -11.74 17.24
CA ASN A 148 -16.63 -10.64 17.86
C ASN A 148 -15.84 -9.78 16.87
N LEU A 149 -15.97 -10.03 15.56
CA LEU A 149 -15.20 -9.38 14.50
C LEU A 149 -15.24 -7.85 14.59
N PHE A 150 -16.43 -7.28 14.75
CA PHE A 150 -16.61 -5.82 14.83
C PHE A 150 -16.12 -5.20 16.15
N GLU A 151 -16.03 -5.98 17.20
CA GLU A 151 -15.54 -5.53 18.51
C GLU A 151 -14.00 -5.57 18.57
N LEU A 152 -13.42 -6.70 18.19
CA LEU A 152 -11.97 -6.91 18.26
C LEU A 152 -11.18 -6.24 17.16
N THR A 153 -11.79 -5.96 16.00
CA THR A 153 -11.10 -5.41 14.84
C THR A 153 -11.74 -4.11 14.34
N ASP A 154 -11.08 -3.39 13.45
CA ASP A 154 -11.67 -2.26 12.71
C ASP A 154 -12.25 -2.72 11.36
N TYR A 155 -13.09 -3.77 11.38
CA TYR A 155 -13.75 -4.25 10.17
C TYR A 155 -14.70 -3.21 9.57
N ALA A 156 -15.33 -2.37 10.40
CA ALA A 156 -16.17 -1.27 9.93
C ALA A 156 -15.35 -0.24 9.14
N GLY A 157 -14.19 0.17 9.66
CA GLY A 157 -13.28 1.07 8.95
C GLY A 157 -12.73 0.46 7.67
N TYR A 158 -12.40 -0.84 7.68
CA TYR A 158 -12.00 -1.55 6.46
C TYR A 158 -13.11 -1.49 5.38
N LYS A 159 -14.37 -1.78 5.73
CA LYS A 159 -15.51 -1.69 4.80
C LYS A 159 -15.68 -0.28 4.27
N LYS A 160 -15.61 0.72 5.14
CA LYS A 160 -15.69 2.13 4.75
C LYS A 160 -14.58 2.50 3.76
N GLN A 161 -13.33 2.14 4.05
CA GLN A 161 -12.22 2.39 3.13
C GLN A 161 -12.41 1.69 1.78
N PHE A 162 -12.93 0.47 1.78
CA PHE A 162 -13.24 -0.25 0.54
C PHE A 162 -14.31 0.48 -0.29
N LEU A 163 -15.39 0.93 0.33
CA LEU A 163 -16.45 1.69 -0.34
C LEU A 163 -15.97 3.06 -0.84
N ASN A 164 -15.07 3.71 -0.08
CA ASN A 164 -14.45 4.96 -0.50
C ASN A 164 -13.62 4.84 -1.81
N LEU A 165 -13.11 3.64 -2.15
CA LEU A 165 -12.44 3.42 -3.44
C LEU A 165 -13.37 3.68 -4.64
N PHE A 166 -14.67 3.50 -4.44
CA PHE A 166 -15.71 3.68 -5.45
C PHE A 166 -16.51 4.96 -5.24
N GLY A 167 -16.09 5.82 -4.32
CA GLY A 167 -16.75 7.10 -4.02
C GLY A 167 -17.93 7.00 -3.06
N PHE A 168 -18.18 5.84 -2.43
CA PHE A 168 -19.26 5.67 -1.44
C PHE A 168 -18.75 5.89 -0.01
N GLU A 169 -19.69 6.05 0.95
CA GLU A 169 -19.41 6.23 2.39
C GLU A 169 -18.56 7.48 2.72
N ARG A 170 -18.61 8.50 1.87
CA ARG A 170 -17.96 9.78 2.12
C ARG A 170 -18.87 10.67 2.95
N SER A 171 -18.35 11.25 4.03
CA SER A 171 -19.11 12.11 4.93
C SER A 171 -19.35 13.52 4.39
N ASP A 172 -18.65 13.90 3.32
CA ASP A 172 -18.73 15.20 2.65
C ASP A 172 -19.61 15.18 1.40
N VAL A 173 -20.28 14.05 1.11
CA VAL A 173 -21.14 13.86 -0.06
C VAL A 173 -22.56 13.52 0.39
N ASP A 174 -23.52 14.28 -0.11
CA ASP A 174 -24.96 13.93 -0.02
C ASP A 174 -25.33 13.12 -1.25
N TYR A 175 -25.51 11.80 -1.06
CA TYR A 175 -25.82 10.85 -2.15
C TYR A 175 -27.29 10.90 -2.61
N ASP A 176 -28.16 11.56 -1.85
CA ASP A 176 -29.59 11.72 -2.18
C ASP A 176 -29.85 13.10 -2.85
N ALA A 177 -28.85 13.95 -2.95
CA ALA A 177 -28.99 15.25 -3.59
C ALA A 177 -29.07 15.13 -5.12
N ASP A 178 -29.99 15.89 -5.73
CA ASP A 178 -30.00 16.06 -7.17
C ASP A 178 -28.74 16.83 -7.62
N VAL A 179 -28.04 16.28 -8.61
CA VAL A 179 -26.82 16.87 -9.16
C VAL A 179 -26.96 17.14 -10.65
N ALA A 180 -26.35 18.21 -11.14
CA ALA A 180 -26.24 18.46 -12.57
C ALA A 180 -25.39 17.34 -13.22
N THR A 181 -25.92 16.72 -14.27
CA THR A 181 -25.22 15.69 -15.03
C THR A 181 -24.20 16.27 -16.01
N ASP A 182 -24.42 17.52 -16.43
CA ASP A 182 -23.51 18.23 -17.31
C ASP A 182 -22.57 19.09 -16.47
N VAL A 183 -21.31 18.70 -16.42
CA VAL A 183 -20.26 19.45 -15.73
C VAL A 183 -19.35 20.07 -16.77
N GLU A 184 -19.30 21.43 -16.78
CA GLU A 184 -18.29 22.14 -17.55
C GLU A 184 -16.92 21.98 -16.85
N PHE A 185 -15.89 21.60 -17.59
CA PHE A 185 -14.53 21.55 -17.11
C PHE A 185 -13.56 22.13 -18.14
N ASP A 186 -12.56 22.83 -17.64
CA ASP A 186 -11.53 23.40 -18.51
C ASP A 186 -10.58 22.26 -18.95
N VAL A 187 -10.44 22.11 -20.27
CA VAL A 187 -9.46 21.21 -20.85
C VAL A 187 -8.12 21.93 -20.87
N VAL A 188 -7.17 21.49 -20.08
CA VAL A 188 -5.79 21.97 -20.14
C VAL A 188 -5.17 21.43 -21.43
N GLN A 189 -4.94 22.31 -22.41
CA GLN A 189 -4.11 21.99 -23.57
C GLN A 189 -2.65 21.99 -23.13
N LEU A 190 -1.97 20.84 -23.27
CA LEU A 190 -0.56 20.63 -22.97
C LEU A 190 0.33 21.09 -24.14
#